data_1656a703fd6dae0b9f54e2089390d128
#
_entry.id   1656a703fd6dae0b9f54e2089390d128
#
_cell.length_a   1.000
_cell.length_b   1.000
_cell.length_c   1.000
_cell.angle_alpha   90.00
_cell.angle_beta   90.00
_cell.angle_gamma   90.00
#
_symmetry.space_group_name_H-M   'P 1'
#
loop_
_entity.id
_entity.type
_entity.pdbx_description
1 polymer ?
#
loop_
_entity_poly.entity_id
_entity_poly.type
_entity_poly.pdbx_seq_one_letter_code
_entity_poly.pdbx_strand_id
1 'polypeptide(L)'
;MDIVRWNNEEQMVEILTDSTSLLLHPYLECEARWDTAQRLLAERGFCLPTIAQMETIHRLLESINGLILAHNGCTIKESWYWCRDEIPPFHAMYYDIGDGFDGGDLQQYTNFVRAVKDL
;
A
#
# COMPACT_ATOMS: atom_id res chain seq x y z
N MET A 1 17.00 6.63 9.89
CA MET A 1 17.59 6.11 8.64
C MET A 1 16.54 5.32 7.89
N ASP A 2 16.47 5.50 6.58
CA ASP A 2 15.54 4.78 5.72
C ASP A 2 16.27 3.75 4.89
N ILE A 3 15.74 2.54 4.84
CA ILE A 3 16.26 1.46 4.00
C ILE A 3 15.13 1.01 3.08
N VAL A 4 15.40 1.03 1.78
CA VAL A 4 14.50 0.48 0.76
C VAL A 4 15.31 -0.50 -0.05
N ARG A 5 14.93 -1.78 0.00
CA ARG A 5 15.69 -2.83 -0.67
C ARG A 5 14.80 -3.96 -1.12
N TRP A 6 15.31 -4.78 -2.03
CA TRP A 6 14.60 -5.99 -2.45
C TRP A 6 14.87 -7.12 -1.46
N ASN A 7 13.81 -7.76 -1.00
CA ASN A 7 13.90 -8.93 -0.15
C ASN A 7 13.81 -10.18 -1.03
N ASN A 8 14.92 -10.90 -1.17
CA ASN A 8 15.01 -12.06 -2.06
C ASN A 8 14.21 -13.27 -1.57
N GLU A 9 14.05 -13.43 -0.27
CA GLU A 9 13.28 -14.55 0.27
C GLU A 9 11.80 -14.37 0.02
N GLU A 10 11.29 -13.16 0.26
CA GLU A 10 9.87 -12.87 0.12
C GLU A 10 9.50 -12.41 -1.30
N GLN A 11 10.47 -12.01 -2.11
CA GLN A 11 10.26 -11.44 -3.44
C GLN A 11 9.40 -10.19 -3.38
N MET A 12 9.73 -9.28 -2.47
CA MET A 12 9.00 -8.04 -2.21
C MET A 12 9.95 -6.91 -1.90
N VAL A 13 9.44 -5.68 -1.99
CA VAL A 13 10.17 -4.49 -1.55
C VAL A 13 10.09 -4.40 -0.04
N GLU A 14 11.26 -4.36 0.61
CA GLU A 14 11.36 -4.20 2.06
C GLU A 14 11.65 -2.75 2.40
N ILE A 15 10.85 -2.18 3.27
CA ILE A 15 10.95 -0.79 3.69
C ILE A 15 11.14 -0.76 5.20
N LEU A 16 12.27 -0.24 5.64
CA LEU A 16 12.63 -0.13 7.05
C LEU A 16 12.94 1.33 7.36
N THR A 17 12.20 1.90 8.28
CA THR A 17 12.41 3.27 8.77
C THR A 17 12.38 3.26 10.29
N ASP A 18 12.61 4.41 10.90
CA ASP A 18 12.59 4.52 12.37
C ASP A 18 11.19 4.24 12.95
N SER A 19 10.15 4.47 12.18
CA SER A 19 8.77 4.36 12.66
C SER A 19 7.95 3.28 11.96
N THR A 20 8.42 2.75 10.83
CA THR A 20 7.62 1.86 9.99
C THR A 20 8.48 0.78 9.37
N SER A 21 8.02 -0.47 9.42
CA SER A 21 8.69 -1.60 8.79
C SER A 21 7.64 -2.45 8.09
N LEU A 22 7.84 -2.68 6.79
CA LEU A 22 6.86 -3.44 6.01
C LEU A 22 7.49 -4.07 4.77
N LEU A 23 6.77 -5.07 4.23
CA LEU A 23 7.01 -5.61 2.90
C LEU A 23 5.88 -5.15 1.98
N LEU A 24 6.23 -4.66 0.81
CA LEU A 24 5.28 -4.21 -0.19
C LEU A 24 5.29 -5.16 -1.39
N HIS A 25 4.12 -5.71 -1.71
CA HIS A 25 3.99 -6.62 -2.85
C HIS A 25 4.24 -5.84 -4.16
N PRO A 26 5.12 -6.33 -5.03
CA PRO A 26 5.56 -5.53 -6.19
C PRO A 26 4.58 -5.48 -7.36
N TYR A 27 3.62 -6.40 -7.47
CA TYR A 27 2.69 -6.38 -8.61
C TYR A 27 1.22 -6.59 -8.26
N LEU A 28 0.88 -6.91 -7.04
CA LEU A 28 -0.52 -7.11 -6.68
C LEU A 28 -1.19 -5.75 -6.52
N GLU A 29 -1.85 -5.31 -7.59
CA GLU A 29 -2.62 -4.08 -7.62
C GLU A 29 -3.93 -4.34 -8.34
N CYS A 30 -5.02 -3.80 -7.78
CA CYS A 30 -6.36 -3.90 -8.37
C CYS A 30 -7.19 -2.72 -7.90
N GLU A 31 -8.39 -2.60 -8.46
CA GLU A 31 -9.42 -1.69 -7.95
C GLU A 31 -10.50 -2.53 -7.30
N ALA A 32 -10.94 -2.15 -6.11
CA ALA A 32 -11.94 -2.90 -5.37
C ALA A 32 -12.64 -2.02 -4.34
N ARG A 33 -13.79 -2.50 -3.84
CA ARG A 33 -14.43 -1.96 -2.65
C ARG A 33 -13.56 -2.29 -1.45
N TRP A 34 -13.68 -1.48 -0.40
CA TRP A 34 -12.82 -1.62 0.77
C TRP A 34 -12.94 -2.97 1.46
N ASP A 35 -14.15 -3.44 1.71
CA ASP A 35 -14.38 -4.73 2.39
C ASP A 35 -13.90 -5.91 1.54
N THR A 36 -14.14 -5.84 0.23
CA THR A 36 -13.65 -6.84 -0.71
C THR A 36 -12.12 -6.90 -0.71
N ALA A 37 -11.46 -5.74 -0.74
CA ALA A 37 -10.01 -5.64 -0.71
C ALA A 37 -9.46 -6.28 0.58
N GLN A 38 -10.02 -5.94 1.73
CA GLN A 38 -9.61 -6.50 3.01
C GLN A 38 -9.67 -8.03 3.01
N ARG A 39 -10.78 -8.58 2.54
CA ARG A 39 -10.99 -10.03 2.51
C ARG A 39 -10.02 -10.72 1.55
N LEU A 40 -9.89 -10.21 0.33
CA LEU A 40 -9.02 -10.83 -0.67
C LEU A 40 -7.56 -10.82 -0.25
N LEU A 41 -7.11 -9.73 0.34
CA LEU A 41 -5.73 -9.64 0.82
C LEU A 41 -5.49 -10.58 2.00
N ALA A 42 -6.43 -10.64 2.95
CA ALA A 42 -6.32 -11.51 4.12
C ALA A 42 -6.21 -12.99 3.71
N GLU A 43 -6.95 -13.41 2.71
CA GLU A 43 -6.89 -14.78 2.18
C GLU A 43 -5.50 -15.14 1.66
N ARG A 44 -4.73 -14.16 1.24
CA ARG A 44 -3.38 -14.36 0.70
C ARG A 44 -2.27 -14.01 1.70
N GLY A 45 -2.64 -13.72 2.94
CA GLY A 45 -1.68 -13.37 3.99
C GLY A 45 -1.19 -11.93 3.94
N PHE A 46 -1.94 -11.04 3.29
CA PHE A 46 -1.62 -9.63 3.19
C PHE A 46 -2.66 -8.76 3.86
N CYS A 47 -2.39 -7.47 3.93
CA CYS A 47 -3.35 -6.48 4.40
C CYS A 47 -3.19 -5.17 3.62
N LEU A 48 -4.18 -4.28 3.78
CA LEU A 48 -4.07 -2.92 3.28
C LEU A 48 -3.04 -2.15 4.11
N PRO A 49 -2.34 -1.18 3.52
CA PRO A 49 -1.42 -0.34 4.28
C PRO A 49 -2.19 0.59 5.22
N THR A 50 -1.53 1.00 6.30
CA THR A 50 -2.03 2.10 7.14
C THR A 50 -1.73 3.44 6.47
N ILE A 51 -2.35 4.52 6.98
CA ILE A 51 -2.04 5.88 6.52
C ILE A 51 -0.53 6.16 6.70
N ALA A 52 0.01 5.83 7.86
CA ALA A 52 1.44 6.05 8.14
C ALA A 52 2.33 5.29 7.16
N GLN A 53 1.96 4.05 6.81
CA GLN A 53 2.70 3.27 5.82
C GLN A 53 2.61 3.91 4.43
N MET A 54 1.44 4.41 4.04
CA MET A 54 1.29 5.09 2.75
C MET A 54 2.06 6.40 2.69
N GLU A 55 2.12 7.15 3.78
CA GLU A 55 2.96 8.36 3.85
C GLU A 55 4.43 8.01 3.64
N THR A 56 4.90 6.93 4.25
CA THR A 56 6.27 6.44 4.09
C THR A 56 6.52 6.00 2.65
N ILE A 57 5.60 5.24 2.07
CA ILE A 57 5.69 4.79 0.67
C ILE A 57 5.75 6.00 -0.27
N HIS A 58 4.91 7.00 -0.03
CA HIS A 58 4.91 8.21 -0.86
C HIS A 58 6.25 8.95 -0.77
N ARG A 59 6.77 9.12 0.44
CA ARG A 59 8.05 9.82 0.66
C ARG A 59 9.22 9.11 -0.04
N LEU A 60 9.18 7.78 -0.14
CA LEU A 60 10.24 6.95 -0.72
C LEU A 60 9.85 6.41 -2.11
N LEU A 61 8.86 7.02 -2.75
CA LEU A 61 8.20 6.47 -3.94
C LEU A 61 9.17 6.21 -5.09
N GLU A 62 10.09 7.12 -5.33
CA GLU A 62 11.05 6.99 -6.44
C GLU A 62 11.93 5.74 -6.27
N SER A 63 12.47 5.54 -5.08
CA SER A 63 13.28 4.36 -4.77
C SER A 63 12.47 3.07 -4.85
N ILE A 64 11.24 3.11 -4.33
CA ILE A 64 10.33 1.96 -4.34
C ILE A 64 9.98 1.57 -5.78
N ASN A 65 9.54 2.52 -6.58
CA ASN A 65 9.16 2.26 -7.97
C ASN A 65 10.36 1.82 -8.82
N GLY A 66 11.56 2.32 -8.52
CA GLY A 66 12.77 1.86 -9.15
C GLY A 66 13.04 0.38 -8.95
N LEU A 67 12.87 -0.11 -7.71
CA LEU A 67 12.99 -1.53 -7.40
C LEU A 67 11.89 -2.37 -8.04
N ILE A 68 10.66 -1.88 -8.00
CA ILE A 68 9.52 -2.57 -8.62
C ILE A 68 9.76 -2.76 -10.12
N LEU A 69 10.21 -1.71 -10.81
CA LEU A 69 10.53 -1.80 -12.24
C LEU A 69 11.67 -2.77 -12.51
N ALA A 70 12.72 -2.75 -11.68
CA ALA A 70 13.85 -3.65 -11.84
C ALA A 70 13.45 -5.12 -11.70
N HIS A 71 12.33 -5.41 -11.04
CA HIS A 71 11.82 -6.76 -10.83
C HIS A 71 10.54 -7.03 -11.62
N ASN A 72 10.27 -6.25 -12.67
CA ASN A 72 9.13 -6.41 -13.58
C ASN A 72 7.77 -6.31 -12.90
N GLY A 73 7.68 -5.50 -11.86
CA GLY A 73 6.45 -5.29 -11.13
C GLY A 73 5.59 -4.18 -11.68
N CYS A 74 4.50 -3.89 -10.97
CA CYS A 74 3.55 -2.82 -11.28
C CYS A 74 3.83 -1.63 -10.35
N THR A 75 4.30 -0.53 -10.91
CA THR A 75 4.64 0.66 -10.12
C THR A 75 3.40 1.27 -9.46
N ILE A 76 3.63 1.94 -8.33
CA ILE A 76 2.58 2.67 -7.63
C ILE A 76 2.29 3.95 -8.41
N LYS A 77 1.00 4.24 -8.63
CA LYS A 77 0.52 5.36 -9.43
C LYS A 77 0.14 6.56 -8.57
N GLU A 78 0.03 7.71 -9.19
CA GLU A 78 -0.51 8.91 -8.57
C GLU A 78 -2.04 8.83 -8.52
N SER A 79 -2.54 7.99 -7.61
CA SER A 79 -3.96 7.67 -7.47
C SER A 79 -4.34 7.52 -6.01
N TRP A 80 -5.62 7.29 -5.77
CA TRP A 80 -6.15 7.04 -4.42
C TRP A 80 -6.08 5.56 -4.12
N TYR A 81 -5.46 5.23 -3.00
CA TYR A 81 -5.29 3.86 -2.51
C TYR A 81 -6.02 3.67 -1.19
N TRP A 82 -6.80 2.59 -1.08
CA TRP A 82 -7.42 2.23 0.19
C TRP A 82 -6.37 2.00 1.27
N CYS A 83 -6.69 2.48 2.48
CA CYS A 83 -5.92 2.20 3.68
C CYS A 83 -6.71 1.27 4.60
N ARG A 84 -6.00 0.66 5.56
CA ARG A 84 -6.57 -0.27 6.53
C ARG A 84 -7.56 0.42 7.48
N ASP A 85 -7.39 1.70 7.71
CA ASP A 85 -8.11 2.45 8.73
C ASP A 85 -9.57 2.63 8.32
N GLU A 86 -10.47 2.15 9.17
CA GLU A 86 -11.91 2.24 8.94
C GLU A 86 -12.51 3.43 9.66
N ILE A 87 -13.50 4.08 9.03
CA ILE A 87 -14.34 5.09 9.64
C ILE A 87 -15.74 4.50 9.68
N PRO A 88 -16.08 3.74 10.74
CA PRO A 88 -17.37 3.06 10.81
C PRO A 88 -18.55 4.05 10.79
N PRO A 89 -19.73 3.64 10.28
CA PRO A 89 -19.99 2.30 9.73
C PRO A 89 -19.77 2.17 8.23
N PHE A 90 -19.64 3.28 7.47
CA PHE A 90 -19.75 3.23 6.02
C PHE A 90 -18.52 3.75 5.28
N HIS A 91 -17.55 4.32 5.97
CA HIS A 91 -16.37 4.94 5.37
C HIS A 91 -15.09 4.22 5.75
N ALA A 92 -14.06 4.37 4.93
CA ALA A 92 -12.71 3.95 5.23
C ALA A 92 -11.73 5.00 4.70
N MET A 93 -10.49 4.98 5.19
CA MET A 93 -9.47 5.94 4.79
C MET A 93 -8.85 5.55 3.46
N TYR A 94 -8.50 6.55 2.68
CA TYR A 94 -7.65 6.40 1.50
C TYR A 94 -6.47 7.37 1.59
N TYR A 95 -5.44 7.10 0.80
CA TYR A 95 -4.31 8.00 0.66
C TYR A 95 -4.13 8.36 -0.81
N ASP A 96 -3.97 9.66 -1.09
CA ASP A 96 -3.76 10.19 -2.43
C ASP A 96 -2.26 10.35 -2.68
N ILE A 97 -1.69 9.46 -3.48
CA ILE A 97 -0.27 9.51 -3.83
C ILE A 97 0.04 10.73 -4.70
N GLY A 98 -0.92 11.18 -5.52
CA GLY A 98 -0.71 12.34 -6.39
C GLY A 98 -0.53 13.64 -5.62
N ASP A 99 -1.41 13.90 -4.66
CA ASP A 99 -1.44 15.17 -3.92
C ASP A 99 -0.87 15.07 -2.50
N GLY A 100 -0.67 13.86 -1.98
CA GLY A 100 -0.03 13.65 -0.69
C GLY A 100 -0.94 13.93 0.50
N PHE A 101 -2.22 13.58 0.41
CA PHE A 101 -3.13 13.72 1.55
C PHE A 101 -3.99 12.47 1.72
N ASP A 102 -4.56 12.32 2.90
CA ASP A 102 -5.50 11.27 3.24
C ASP A 102 -6.91 11.82 3.37
N GLY A 103 -7.88 10.94 3.27
CA GLY A 103 -9.29 11.29 3.42
C GLY A 103 -10.15 10.06 3.62
N GLY A 104 -11.43 10.26 3.84
CA GLY A 104 -12.42 9.20 3.97
C GLY A 104 -13.29 9.09 2.73
N ASP A 105 -13.61 7.84 2.34
CA ASP A 105 -14.48 7.57 1.21
C ASP A 105 -15.46 6.47 1.59
N LEU A 106 -16.59 6.41 0.90
CA LEU A 106 -17.58 5.37 1.13
C LEU A 106 -16.98 4.00 0.75
N GLN A 107 -17.14 3.03 1.65
CA GLN A 107 -16.58 1.68 1.46
C GLN A 107 -17.11 0.99 0.21
N GLN A 108 -18.28 1.39 -0.27
CA GLN A 108 -18.89 0.82 -1.47
C GLN A 108 -18.27 1.32 -2.77
N TYR A 109 -17.48 2.39 -2.74
CA TYR A 109 -16.76 2.87 -3.91
C TYR A 109 -15.50 2.05 -4.13
N THR A 110 -14.96 2.10 -5.34
CA THR A 110 -13.70 1.43 -5.65
C THR A 110 -12.55 2.41 -5.62
N ASN A 111 -11.44 1.97 -5.04
CA ASN A 111 -10.15 2.66 -5.08
C ASN A 111 -9.08 1.63 -5.38
N PHE A 112 -7.89 2.08 -5.69
CA PHE A 112 -6.76 1.17 -5.91
C PHE A 112 -6.35 0.47 -4.61
N VAL A 113 -5.77 -0.71 -4.76
CA VAL A 113 -5.37 -1.59 -3.67
C VAL A 113 -3.94 -2.01 -3.87
N ARG A 114 -3.11 -1.84 -2.85
CA ARG A 114 -1.77 -2.42 -2.80
C ARG A 114 -1.66 -3.29 -1.56
N ALA A 115 -0.97 -4.40 -1.70
CA ALA A 115 -0.82 -5.38 -0.63
C ALA A 115 0.48 -5.16 0.14
N VAL A 116 0.39 -5.18 1.47
CA VAL A 116 1.56 -5.09 2.35
C VAL A 116 1.52 -6.19 3.39
N LYS A 117 2.67 -6.47 3.98
CA LYS A 117 2.80 -7.26 5.21
C LYS A 117 3.56 -6.40 6.21
N ASP A 118 3.09 -6.38 7.44
CA ASP A 118 3.82 -5.74 8.53
C ASP A 118 5.01 -6.62 8.93
N LEU A 119 6.11 -5.98 9.26
CA LEU A 119 7.29 -6.65 9.78
C LEU A 119 7.42 -6.51 11.28
#